data_6425f3cf9899d9815843b8b2db9a23fc
#
_entry.id   6425f3cf9899d9815843b8b2db9a23fc
#
_cell.length_a   1.000
_cell.length_b   1.000
_cell.length_c   1.000
_cell.angle_alpha   90.00
_cell.angle_beta   90.00
_cell.angle_gamma   90.00
#
_symmetry.space_group_name_H-M   'P 1'
#
loop_
_entity.id
_entity.type
_entity.pdbx_description
1 polymer ?
#
loop_
_entity_poly.entity_id
_entity_poly.type
_entity_poly.pdbx_seq_one_letter_code
_entity_poly.pdbx_strand_id
1 'polypeptide(L)'
;MLRCSFVRVVRPQPMVVVADVEAASRWFQRVLGLVSGHGGSEYESLTDGGEMVVQLHRWEADEHPHLGDPNEPSRGNGVLLWFAMDDFDGFMRHVEETETVVLDGPLLNPNSGQREAWVRGPEGYVVVAAGP
;
A
#
# COMPACT_ATOMS: atom_id res chain seq x y z
N MET A 1 -2.06 -34.32 -2.24
CA MET A 1 -3.12 -33.96 -3.15
C MET A 1 -2.59 -33.22 -4.37
N LEU A 2 -2.98 -33.64 -5.48
CA LEU A 2 -2.50 -33.06 -6.70
C LEU A 2 -3.26 -31.77 -7.02
N ARG A 3 -2.58 -30.65 -7.04
CA ARG A 3 -3.22 -29.38 -7.36
C ARG A 3 -3.43 -29.22 -8.84
N CYS A 4 -2.63 -29.86 -9.61
CA CYS A 4 -2.70 -29.87 -11.06
C CYS A 4 -2.40 -28.51 -11.68
N SER A 5 -2.18 -28.54 -12.98
CA SER A 5 -1.84 -27.37 -13.75
C SER A 5 -3.02 -26.41 -13.95
N PHE A 6 -4.24 -26.86 -13.71
CA PHE A 6 -5.41 -26.00 -13.88
C PHE A 6 -5.76 -25.21 -12.63
N VAL A 7 -5.03 -25.39 -11.55
CA VAL A 7 -5.26 -24.59 -10.33
C VAL A 7 -4.82 -23.16 -10.60
N ARG A 8 -5.75 -22.26 -10.37
CA ARG A 8 -5.46 -20.84 -10.55
C ARG A 8 -4.97 -20.23 -9.27
N VAL A 9 -3.96 -19.37 -9.40
CA VAL A 9 -3.46 -18.57 -8.31
C VAL A 9 -3.88 -17.14 -8.55
N VAL A 10 -4.57 -16.57 -7.59
CA VAL A 10 -5.00 -15.16 -7.65
C VAL A 10 -4.16 -14.39 -6.66
N ARG A 11 -3.44 -13.38 -7.15
CA ARG A 11 -2.59 -12.52 -6.31
C ARG A 11 -3.03 -11.09 -6.42
N PRO A 12 -3.30 -10.43 -5.30
CA PRO A 12 -3.61 -9.00 -5.35
C PRO A 12 -2.35 -8.21 -5.70
N GLN A 13 -2.49 -7.32 -6.69
CA GLN A 13 -1.43 -6.42 -7.10
C GLN A 13 -2.04 -5.04 -7.38
N PRO A 14 -2.61 -4.41 -6.36
CA PRO A 14 -3.33 -3.16 -6.55
C PRO A 14 -2.43 -2.06 -7.10
N MET A 15 -3.01 -1.20 -7.91
CA MET A 15 -2.33 -0.03 -8.44
C MET A 15 -2.98 1.22 -7.87
N VAL A 16 -2.18 2.12 -7.38
CA VAL A 16 -2.61 3.39 -6.82
C VAL A 16 -2.05 4.52 -7.67
N VAL A 17 -2.90 5.46 -8.01
CA VAL A 17 -2.49 6.59 -8.85
C VAL A 17 -2.12 7.76 -7.94
N VAL A 18 -0.94 8.30 -8.15
CA VAL A 18 -0.38 9.38 -7.33
C VAL A 18 0.24 10.45 -8.22
N ALA A 19 0.30 11.66 -7.73
CA ALA A 19 0.94 12.74 -8.47
C ALA A 19 2.46 12.61 -8.44
N ASP A 20 3.02 12.15 -7.32
CA ASP A 20 4.46 12.02 -7.14
C ASP A 20 4.80 10.57 -6.81
N VAL A 21 5.12 9.81 -7.85
CA VAL A 21 5.43 8.38 -7.72
C VAL A 21 6.67 8.15 -6.86
N GLU A 22 7.70 8.98 -7.03
CA GLU A 22 8.94 8.80 -6.30
C GLU A 22 8.77 9.08 -4.81
N ALA A 23 8.05 10.14 -4.47
CA ALA A 23 7.78 10.46 -3.07
C ALA A 23 6.92 9.37 -2.41
N ALA A 24 5.90 8.89 -3.12
CA ALA A 24 5.05 7.81 -2.61
C ALA A 24 5.87 6.53 -2.42
N SER A 25 6.74 6.22 -3.38
CA SER A 25 7.61 5.05 -3.29
C SER A 25 8.51 5.11 -2.05
N ARG A 26 9.14 6.26 -1.81
CA ARG A 26 9.98 6.43 -0.63
C ARG A 26 9.20 6.20 0.67
N TRP A 27 7.98 6.69 0.73
CA TRP A 27 7.14 6.47 1.90
C TRP A 27 6.88 4.98 2.13
N PHE A 28 6.45 4.26 1.10
CA PHE A 28 6.18 2.82 1.21
C PHE A 28 7.43 2.04 1.62
N GLN A 29 8.59 2.44 1.10
CA GLN A 29 9.85 1.80 1.48
C GLN A 29 10.20 2.06 2.94
N ARG A 30 10.04 3.29 3.40
CA ARG A 30 10.42 3.65 4.77
C ARG A 30 9.43 3.16 5.82
N VAL A 31 8.15 3.24 5.53
CA VAL A 31 7.11 2.93 6.52
C VAL A 31 6.76 1.44 6.54
N LEU A 32 6.62 0.84 5.36
CA LEU A 32 6.24 -0.57 5.24
C LEU A 32 7.45 -1.49 5.01
N GLY A 33 8.62 -0.94 4.78
CA GLY A 33 9.81 -1.75 4.52
C GLY A 33 9.82 -2.42 3.16
N LEU A 34 9.05 -1.90 2.22
CA LEU A 34 9.02 -2.46 0.88
C LEU A 34 10.27 -2.07 0.10
N VAL A 35 10.50 -2.76 -1.00
CA VAL A 35 11.66 -2.54 -1.86
C VAL A 35 11.20 -2.07 -3.22
N SER A 36 11.88 -1.05 -3.76
CA SER A 36 11.62 -0.57 -5.11
C SER A 36 11.99 -1.66 -6.13
N GLY A 37 11.03 -2.04 -6.94
CA GLY A 37 11.25 -3.06 -7.97
C GLY A 37 11.43 -2.48 -9.37
N HIS A 38 10.97 -1.26 -9.60
CA HIS A 38 11.07 -0.62 -10.91
C HIS A 38 11.80 0.72 -10.82
N GLY A 39 11.24 1.63 -10.03
CA GLY A 39 11.77 2.98 -9.91
C GLY A 39 11.34 3.89 -11.05
N GLY A 40 11.37 5.18 -10.78
CA GLY A 40 11.07 6.18 -11.77
C GLY A 40 9.90 7.07 -11.39
N SER A 41 9.63 8.05 -12.24
CA SER A 41 8.61 9.07 -11.98
C SER A 41 7.24 8.71 -12.54
N GLU A 42 7.17 7.70 -13.40
CA GLU A 42 5.91 7.35 -14.07
C GLU A 42 5.24 6.13 -13.47
N TYR A 43 6.03 5.17 -13.05
CA TYR A 43 5.55 3.89 -12.56
C TYR A 43 6.53 3.33 -11.53
N GLU A 44 5.99 2.65 -10.55
CA GLU A 44 6.80 1.95 -9.55
C GLU A 44 6.10 0.66 -9.16
N SER A 45 6.87 -0.40 -8.97
CA SER A 45 6.39 -1.60 -8.32
C SER A 45 7.14 -1.74 -6.99
N LEU A 46 6.41 -1.99 -5.94
CA LEU A 46 6.97 -2.16 -4.61
C LEU A 46 6.82 -3.60 -4.20
N THR A 47 7.91 -4.19 -3.76
CA THR A 47 8.00 -5.63 -3.52
C THR A 47 8.35 -5.94 -2.07
N ASP A 48 7.98 -7.15 -1.66
CA ASP A 48 8.40 -7.73 -0.40
C ASP A 48 8.81 -9.17 -0.68
N GLY A 49 10.04 -9.52 -0.32
CA GLY A 49 10.56 -10.85 -0.61
C GLY A 49 10.55 -11.21 -2.09
N GLY A 50 10.68 -10.21 -2.96
CA GLY A 50 10.67 -10.40 -4.40
C GLY A 50 9.28 -10.44 -5.03
N GLU A 51 8.22 -10.40 -4.24
CA GLU A 51 6.86 -10.39 -4.76
C GLU A 51 6.28 -9.00 -4.75
N MET A 52 5.58 -8.64 -5.82
CA MET A 52 4.93 -7.34 -5.92
C MET A 52 3.78 -7.25 -4.94
N VAL A 53 3.75 -6.17 -4.17
CA VAL A 53 2.73 -5.92 -3.15
C VAL A 53 1.80 -4.80 -3.58
N VAL A 54 2.34 -3.74 -4.16
CA VAL A 54 1.56 -2.59 -4.62
C VAL A 54 2.27 -1.93 -5.77
N GLN A 55 1.50 -1.34 -6.67
CA GLN A 55 2.01 -0.59 -7.81
C GLN A 55 1.61 0.87 -7.67
N LEU A 56 2.47 1.76 -8.14
CA LEU A 56 2.19 3.19 -8.20
C LEU A 56 2.27 3.65 -9.64
N HIS A 57 1.38 4.53 -10.04
CA HIS A 57 1.38 5.10 -11.37
C HIS A 57 1.03 6.59 -11.28
N ARG A 58 1.65 7.40 -12.11
CA ARG A 58 1.28 8.81 -12.14
C ARG A 58 -0.04 9.00 -12.87
N TRP A 59 -0.69 10.13 -12.64
CA TRP A 59 -1.87 10.50 -13.39
C TRP A 59 -1.51 10.60 -14.86
N GLU A 60 -2.28 9.92 -15.70
CA GLU A 60 -1.95 9.85 -17.10
C GLU A 60 -3.21 9.55 -17.90
N ALA A 61 -3.78 10.62 -18.48
CA ALA A 61 -5.06 10.53 -19.15
C ALA A 61 -4.97 10.03 -20.60
N ASP A 62 -3.81 10.23 -21.22
CA ASP A 62 -3.70 9.94 -22.66
C ASP A 62 -3.64 8.45 -22.96
N GLU A 63 -2.79 7.73 -22.24
CA GLU A 63 -2.64 6.28 -22.45
C GLU A 63 -3.53 5.46 -21.53
N HIS A 64 -3.85 6.00 -20.35
CA HIS A 64 -4.60 5.28 -19.32
C HIS A 64 -5.77 6.12 -18.80
N PRO A 65 -6.76 6.43 -19.64
CA PRO A 65 -7.85 7.34 -19.24
C PRO A 65 -8.72 6.80 -18.12
N HIS A 66 -8.67 5.50 -17.86
CA HIS A 66 -9.46 4.87 -16.79
C HIS A 66 -8.78 4.85 -15.44
N LEU A 67 -7.56 5.38 -15.33
CA LEU A 67 -6.90 5.51 -14.03
C LEU A 67 -7.61 6.50 -13.11
N GLY A 68 -8.35 7.44 -13.68
CA GLY A 68 -9.11 8.39 -12.88
C GLY A 68 -8.79 9.83 -13.24
N ASP A 69 -9.38 10.75 -12.48
CA ASP A 69 -9.27 12.18 -12.71
C ASP A 69 -8.52 12.83 -11.54
N PRO A 70 -7.37 13.48 -11.78
CA PRO A 70 -6.62 14.13 -10.70
C PRO A 70 -7.37 15.32 -10.07
N ASN A 71 -8.38 15.81 -10.73
CA ASN A 71 -9.19 16.93 -10.20
C ASN A 71 -10.31 16.46 -9.28
N GLU A 72 -10.53 15.16 -9.17
CA GLU A 72 -11.53 14.61 -8.27
C GLU A 72 -11.03 14.70 -6.82
N PRO A 73 -11.75 15.41 -5.93
CA PRO A 73 -11.28 15.63 -4.56
C PRO A 73 -11.39 14.41 -3.65
N SER A 74 -12.20 13.42 -4.01
CA SER A 74 -12.49 12.25 -3.16
C SER A 74 -11.53 11.09 -3.39
N ARG A 75 -10.28 11.37 -3.62
CA ARG A 75 -9.28 10.33 -3.88
C ARG A 75 -9.22 9.32 -2.74
N GLY A 76 -9.29 8.04 -3.10
CA GLY A 76 -9.22 6.97 -2.11
C GLY A 76 -10.48 6.77 -1.29
N ASN A 77 -11.54 7.50 -1.56
CA ASN A 77 -12.79 7.33 -0.83
C ASN A 77 -13.36 5.92 -1.10
N GLY A 78 -13.63 5.19 -0.01
CA GLY A 78 -14.13 3.83 -0.12
C GLY A 78 -13.06 2.78 -0.41
N VAL A 79 -11.80 3.15 -0.38
CA VAL A 79 -10.67 2.23 -0.62
C VAL A 79 -9.67 2.31 0.52
N LEU A 80 -9.27 1.16 1.01
CA LEU A 80 -8.20 1.02 2.00
C LEU A 80 -7.11 0.14 1.40
N LEU A 81 -5.88 0.53 1.66
CA LEU A 81 -4.73 -0.31 1.30
C LEU A 81 -4.35 -1.10 2.55
N TRP A 82 -4.79 -2.34 2.59
CA TRP A 82 -4.64 -3.20 3.76
C TRP A 82 -3.46 -4.13 3.59
N PHE A 83 -2.54 -4.11 4.56
CA PHE A 83 -1.37 -4.97 4.53
C PHE A 83 -1.29 -5.80 5.81
N ALA A 84 -1.23 -7.11 5.65
CA ALA A 84 -0.91 -8.01 6.75
C ALA A 84 0.61 -8.04 6.90
N MET A 85 1.11 -8.04 8.14
CA MET A 85 2.55 -8.04 8.38
C MET A 85 2.90 -8.78 9.65
N ASP A 86 4.12 -9.32 9.68
CA ASP A 86 4.59 -10.07 10.83
C ASP A 86 5.08 -9.16 11.94
N ASP A 87 5.71 -8.05 11.59
CA ASP A 87 6.35 -7.15 12.53
C ASP A 87 5.54 -5.87 12.71
N PHE A 88 4.42 -5.99 13.40
CA PHE A 88 3.56 -4.84 13.66
C PHE A 88 4.28 -3.77 14.49
N ASP A 89 5.08 -4.18 15.48
CA ASP A 89 5.82 -3.24 16.31
C ASP A 89 6.84 -2.46 15.48
N GLY A 90 7.50 -3.12 14.55
CA GLY A 90 8.42 -2.47 13.62
C GLY A 90 7.72 -1.44 12.75
N PHE A 91 6.53 -1.79 12.27
CA PHE A 91 5.72 -0.84 11.52
C PHE A 91 5.42 0.41 12.36
N MET A 92 5.01 0.23 13.61
CA MET A 92 4.69 1.35 14.49
C MET A 92 5.92 2.22 14.77
N ARG A 93 7.10 1.62 14.90
CA ARG A 93 8.34 2.40 15.06
C ARG A 93 8.60 3.26 13.82
N HIS A 94 8.42 2.71 12.63
CA HIS A 94 8.61 3.45 11.39
C HIS A 94 7.59 4.57 11.23
N VAL A 95 6.35 4.33 11.64
CA VAL A 95 5.30 5.36 11.66
C VAL A 95 5.74 6.54 12.51
N GLU A 96 6.28 6.27 13.70
CA GLU A 96 6.74 7.32 14.60
C GLU A 96 7.95 8.06 14.02
N GLU A 97 8.94 7.31 13.53
CA GLU A 97 10.16 7.89 12.96
C GLU A 97 9.91 8.77 11.74
N THR A 98 8.90 8.43 10.94
CA THR A 98 8.55 9.19 9.74
C THR A 98 7.50 10.26 10.01
N GLU A 99 7.05 10.39 11.24
CA GLU A 99 5.98 11.31 11.62
C GLU A 99 4.72 11.11 10.79
N THR A 100 4.46 9.86 10.42
CA THR A 100 3.24 9.49 9.69
C THR A 100 2.02 9.68 10.59
N VAL A 101 0.97 10.29 10.04
CA VAL A 101 -0.25 10.55 10.80
C VAL A 101 -1.00 9.26 11.05
N VAL A 102 -1.26 8.96 12.33
CA VAL A 102 -2.08 7.83 12.73
C VAL A 102 -3.53 8.30 12.80
N LEU A 103 -4.39 7.63 12.06
CA LEU A 103 -5.82 7.94 12.02
C LEU A 103 -6.57 7.19 13.10
N ASP A 104 -6.15 5.94 13.36
CA ASP A 104 -6.78 5.12 14.37
C ASP A 104 -5.80 4.03 14.82
N GLY A 105 -5.85 3.71 16.09
CA GLY A 105 -5.02 2.64 16.66
C GLY A 105 -3.69 3.11 17.21
N PRO A 106 -2.79 2.19 17.57
CA PRO A 106 -2.96 0.75 17.43
C PRO A 106 -4.08 0.20 18.31
N LEU A 107 -4.84 -0.72 17.77
CA LEU A 107 -5.95 -1.34 18.49
C LEU A 107 -5.99 -2.84 18.21
N LEU A 108 -6.53 -3.60 19.15
CA LEU A 108 -6.76 -5.03 18.96
C LEU A 108 -8.15 -5.23 18.35
N ASN A 109 -8.19 -5.92 17.22
CA ASN A 109 -9.45 -6.29 16.60
C ASN A 109 -9.90 -7.62 17.24
N PRO A 110 -10.99 -7.63 18.00
CA PRO A 110 -11.42 -8.85 18.70
C PRO A 110 -11.89 -9.95 17.76
N ASN A 111 -12.28 -9.60 16.54
CA ASN A 111 -12.73 -10.59 15.55
C ASN A 111 -11.57 -11.36 14.94
N SER A 112 -10.46 -10.70 14.69
CA SER A 112 -9.30 -11.33 14.05
C SER A 112 -8.22 -11.74 15.04
N GLY A 113 -8.20 -11.13 16.22
CA GLY A 113 -7.11 -11.31 17.18
C GLY A 113 -5.83 -10.56 16.79
N GLN A 114 -5.89 -9.74 15.76
CA GLN A 114 -4.75 -8.99 15.25
C GLN A 114 -4.80 -7.55 15.74
N ARG A 115 -3.63 -6.95 15.87
CA ARG A 115 -3.55 -5.50 16.09
C ARG A 115 -3.64 -4.79 14.75
N GLU A 116 -4.21 -3.61 14.76
CA GLU A 116 -4.38 -2.79 13.55
C GLU A 116 -3.96 -1.37 13.85
N ALA A 117 -3.40 -0.72 12.84
CA ALA A 117 -3.18 0.70 12.86
C ALA A 117 -3.51 1.28 11.49
N TRP A 118 -4.25 2.37 11.48
CA TRP A 118 -4.71 3.07 10.29
C TRP A 118 -3.94 4.35 10.19
N VAL A 119 -3.24 4.55 9.08
CA VAL A 119 -2.38 5.70 8.91
C VAL A 119 -2.69 6.43 7.60
N ARG A 120 -2.33 7.70 7.55
CA ARG A 120 -2.44 8.50 6.35
C ARG A 120 -1.21 8.28 5.49
N GLY A 121 -1.38 7.61 4.36
CA GLY A 121 -0.32 7.38 3.41
C GLY A 121 -0.18 8.53 2.42
N PRO A 122 0.61 8.31 1.37
CA PRO A 122 0.86 9.33 0.37
C PRO A 122 -0.43 9.84 -0.26
N GLU A 123 -0.51 11.14 -0.42
CA GLU A 123 -1.61 11.83 -1.12
C GLU A 123 -3.01 11.54 -0.59
N GLY A 124 -3.08 11.18 0.69
CA GLY A 124 -4.34 11.00 1.37
C GLY A 124 -4.90 9.58 1.37
N TYR A 125 -4.25 8.64 0.71
CA TYR A 125 -4.70 7.25 0.76
C TYR A 125 -4.54 6.69 2.18
N VAL A 126 -5.54 5.94 2.61
CA VAL A 126 -5.51 5.31 3.93
C VAL A 126 -4.82 3.95 3.82
N VAL A 127 -3.80 3.76 4.64
CA VAL A 127 -3.05 2.51 4.69
C VAL A 127 -3.31 1.87 6.06
N VAL A 128 -3.61 0.58 6.05
CA VAL A 128 -3.86 -0.18 7.27
C VAL A 128 -2.84 -1.28 7.38
N ALA A 129 -2.22 -1.39 8.54
CA ALA A 129 -1.35 -2.51 8.87
C ALA A 129 -2.04 -3.39 9.89
N ALA A 130 -1.99 -4.70 9.70
CA ALA A 130 -2.57 -5.68 10.62
C ALA A 130 -1.54 -6.76 10.92
N GLY A 131 -1.37 -7.09 12.19
CA GLY A 131 -0.40 -8.11 12.60
C GLY A 131 -0.54 -8.53 14.07
N PRO A 132 0.27 -9.49 14.47
CA PRO A 132 0.23 -10.01 15.84
C PRO A 132 0.70 -9.03 16.90
#